data_2687c721ed4eef2f613a10bd1ea70fbe
#
_entry.id   2687c721ed4eef2f613a10bd1ea70fbe
#
_cell.length_a   1.000
_cell.length_b   1.000
_cell.length_c   1.000
_cell.angle_alpha   90.00
_cell.angle_beta   90.00
_cell.angle_gamma   90.00
#
_symmetry.space_group_name_H-M   'P 1'
#
loop_
_entity.id
_entity.type
_entity.pdbx_description
1 polymer ?
#
loop_
_entity_poly.entity_id
_entity_poly.type
_entity_poly.pdbx_seq_one_letter_code
_entity_poly.pdbx_strand_id
1 'polypeptide(L)'
;MAQQLRIDVRLPQGHWAGDVTRQHPSATLRIEQHMPLSKGRGTARCWSNEIIHETVRHHEGIDACTDPEDGRFSVNISAGGGGFLRPLVDLGVVPRTPFEVRDGWVEWTVEGNRETMRALINRFRSDEIPHRLLSTRSTGARLLTPRQREVFE
;
A
#
# COMPACT_ATOMS: atom_id res chain seq x y z
N MET A 1 -14.41 -6.29 -17.31
CA MET A 1 -13.11 -5.88 -17.78
C MET A 1 -12.26 -5.38 -16.63
N ALA A 2 -11.03 -5.80 -16.55
CA ALA A 2 -10.14 -5.40 -15.47
C ALA A 2 -9.61 -3.99 -15.66
N GLN A 3 -9.39 -3.31 -14.55
CA GLN A 3 -8.86 -1.97 -14.50
C GLN A 3 -7.72 -1.92 -13.51
N GLN A 4 -6.71 -1.12 -13.79
CA GLN A 4 -5.60 -0.88 -12.88
C GLN A 4 -5.58 0.60 -12.51
N LEU A 5 -5.50 0.86 -11.23
CA LEU A 5 -5.38 2.23 -10.71
C LEU A 5 -4.05 2.41 -10.01
N ARG A 6 -3.42 3.55 -10.25
CA ARG A 6 -2.34 4.04 -9.39
C ARG A 6 -2.90 5.19 -8.58
N ILE A 7 -2.78 5.11 -7.27
CA ILE A 7 -3.43 6.03 -6.37
C ILE A 7 -2.53 6.36 -5.18
N ASP A 8 -2.42 7.64 -4.86
CA ASP A 8 -1.80 8.09 -3.63
C ASP A 8 -2.86 8.16 -2.54
N VAL A 9 -2.55 7.63 -1.38
CA VAL A 9 -3.46 7.63 -0.24
C VAL A 9 -2.71 8.13 0.99
N ARG A 10 -3.31 9.03 1.74
CA ARG A 10 -2.73 9.47 3.00
C ARG A 10 -3.07 8.47 4.09
N LEU A 11 -2.03 7.91 4.71
CA LEU A 11 -2.23 6.96 5.79
C LEU A 11 -2.69 7.71 7.04
N PRO A 12 -3.67 7.15 7.78
CA PRO A 12 -4.19 7.83 8.95
C PRO A 12 -3.18 7.86 10.09
N GLN A 13 -3.41 8.77 11.02
CA GLN A 13 -2.64 8.83 12.24
C GLN A 13 -2.78 7.49 12.97
N GLY A 14 -1.69 6.99 13.51
CA GLY A 14 -1.65 5.68 14.18
C GLY A 14 -1.17 4.55 13.30
N HIS A 15 -1.22 4.72 11.99
CA HIS A 15 -0.64 3.75 11.06
C HIS A 15 0.88 3.89 11.12
N TRP A 16 1.58 2.78 11.40
CA TRP A 16 3.02 2.85 11.66
C TRP A 16 3.79 3.49 10.50
N ALA A 17 3.52 3.06 9.28
CA ALA A 17 4.26 3.57 8.12
C ALA A 17 3.97 5.03 7.85
N GLY A 18 2.73 5.45 8.07
CA GLY A 18 2.36 6.85 7.93
C GLY A 18 3.04 7.72 8.96
N ASP A 19 2.98 7.31 10.23
CA ASP A 19 3.55 8.09 11.33
C ASP A 19 5.07 8.20 11.21
N VAL A 20 5.74 7.09 10.92
CA VAL A 20 7.21 7.07 10.82
C VAL A 20 7.68 7.94 9.66
N THR A 21 7.05 7.85 8.51
CA THR A 21 7.46 8.65 7.36
C THR A 21 7.15 10.13 7.53
N ARG A 22 6.13 10.47 8.32
CA ARG A 22 5.87 11.87 8.66
C ARG A 22 6.95 12.45 9.59
N GLN A 23 7.55 11.61 10.43
CA GLN A 23 8.68 12.03 11.26
C GLN A 23 9.98 12.11 10.49
N HIS A 24 10.07 11.39 9.37
CA HIS A 24 11.25 11.40 8.49
C HIS A 24 10.80 11.71 7.06
N PRO A 25 10.38 12.95 6.79
CA PRO A 25 9.73 13.27 5.50
C PRO A 25 10.62 13.12 4.28
N SER A 26 11.93 13.08 4.44
CA SER A 26 12.84 12.83 3.32
C SER A 26 13.09 11.34 3.08
N ALA A 27 12.61 10.47 3.98
CA ALA A 27 12.82 9.03 3.82
C ALA A 27 11.82 8.45 2.83
N THR A 28 12.30 7.50 2.04
CA THR A 28 11.44 6.62 1.23
C THR A 28 11.42 5.28 1.92
N LEU A 29 10.25 4.85 2.34
CA LEU A 29 10.03 3.53 2.93
C LEU A 29 9.39 2.65 1.87
N ARG A 30 10.10 1.60 1.46
CA ARG A 30 9.56 0.65 0.49
C ARG A 30 9.09 -0.59 1.23
N ILE A 31 7.85 -0.98 1.00
CA ILE A 31 7.30 -2.21 1.52
C ILE A 31 7.48 -3.26 0.43
N GLU A 32 8.42 -4.16 0.63
CA GLU A 32 8.77 -5.17 -0.38
C GLU A 32 7.84 -6.36 -0.32
N GLN A 33 7.37 -6.72 0.87
CA GLN A 33 6.39 -7.77 1.08
C GLN A 33 5.54 -7.41 2.28
N HIS A 34 4.29 -7.77 2.23
CA HIS A 34 3.37 -7.56 3.35
C HIS A 34 2.49 -8.80 3.46
N MET A 35 2.50 -9.40 4.64
CA MET A 35 1.71 -10.60 4.91
C MET A 35 0.78 -10.33 6.08
N PRO A 36 -0.52 -10.24 5.83
CA PRO A 36 -1.47 -10.14 6.93
C PRO A 36 -1.55 -11.46 7.68
N LEU A 37 -1.62 -11.36 9.00
CA LEU A 37 -1.76 -12.50 9.90
C LEU A 37 -3.11 -12.42 10.59
N SER A 38 -3.41 -13.42 11.40
CA SER A 38 -4.68 -13.46 12.13
C SER A 38 -4.79 -12.31 13.12
N LYS A 39 -6.03 -11.91 13.44
CA LYS A 39 -6.34 -10.91 14.47
C LYS A 39 -5.78 -9.53 14.16
N GLY A 40 -5.72 -9.19 12.88
CA GLY A 40 -5.30 -7.85 12.47
C GLY A 40 -3.83 -7.57 12.60
N ARG A 41 -3.01 -8.58 12.87
CA ARG A 41 -1.55 -8.46 12.90
C ARG A 41 -0.97 -8.67 11.51
N GLY A 42 0.31 -8.43 11.36
CA GLY A 42 0.97 -8.66 10.09
C GLY A 42 2.47 -8.66 10.21
N THR A 43 3.12 -9.02 9.11
CA THR A 43 4.56 -8.87 8.97
C THR A 43 4.85 -8.14 7.66
N ALA A 44 5.98 -7.45 7.61
CA ALA A 44 6.38 -6.79 6.39
C ALA A 44 7.89 -6.80 6.26
N ARG A 45 8.37 -6.92 5.02
CA ARG A 45 9.78 -6.74 4.69
C ARG A 45 9.92 -5.39 4.02
N CYS A 46 10.85 -4.61 4.51
CA CYS A 46 10.96 -3.21 4.17
C CYS A 46 12.36 -2.83 3.76
N TRP A 47 12.46 -1.74 3.03
CA TRP A 47 13.72 -1.08 2.73
C TRP A 47 13.52 0.43 2.91
N SER A 48 14.55 1.09 3.40
CA SER A 48 14.53 2.55 3.50
C SER A 48 15.88 3.11 3.06
N ASN A 49 15.83 4.28 2.41
CA ASN A 49 17.04 4.99 2.02
C ASN A 49 17.67 5.76 3.19
N GLU A 50 16.98 5.84 4.32
CA GLU A 50 17.46 6.53 5.52
C GLU A 50 17.34 5.60 6.73
N ILE A 51 18.09 5.90 7.76
CA ILE A 51 18.06 5.10 9.00
C ILE A 51 16.83 5.51 9.79
N ILE A 52 15.80 4.67 9.78
CA ILE A 52 14.53 4.95 10.47
C ILE A 52 14.13 3.84 11.42
N HIS A 53 14.95 2.78 11.54
CA HIS A 53 14.53 1.58 12.27
C HIS A 53 14.24 1.83 13.75
N GLU A 54 14.93 2.80 14.38
CA GLU A 54 14.64 3.11 15.78
C GLU A 54 13.26 3.74 15.95
N THR A 55 12.87 4.64 15.03
CA THR A 55 11.54 5.21 15.05
C THR A 55 10.49 4.14 14.82
N VAL A 56 10.76 3.21 13.90
CA VAL A 56 9.86 2.10 13.62
C VAL A 56 9.72 1.23 14.87
N ARG A 57 10.84 0.86 15.47
CA ARG A 57 10.86 -0.04 16.64
C ARG A 57 10.07 0.53 17.81
N HIS A 58 10.11 1.84 17.99
CA HIS A 58 9.43 2.50 19.11
C HIS A 58 7.99 2.87 18.83
N HIS A 59 7.50 2.63 17.62
CA HIS A 59 6.10 2.90 17.29
C HIS A 59 5.21 1.89 17.99
N GLU A 60 4.12 2.36 18.58
CA GLU A 60 3.22 1.49 19.35
C GLU A 60 2.53 0.44 18.48
N GLY A 61 2.46 0.65 17.18
CA GLY A 61 1.89 -0.32 16.22
C GLY A 61 2.87 -1.41 15.79
N ILE A 62 4.09 -1.42 16.33
CA ILE A 62 5.13 -2.38 15.94
C ILE A 62 5.50 -3.23 17.15
N ASP A 63 5.38 -4.55 17.02
CA ASP A 63 5.78 -5.48 18.07
C ASP A 63 7.26 -5.76 18.05
N ALA A 64 7.85 -5.82 16.85
CA ALA A 64 9.29 -6.12 16.71
C ALA A 64 9.78 -5.55 15.39
N CYS A 65 11.06 -5.17 15.37
CA CYS A 65 11.73 -4.66 14.17
C CYS A 65 13.18 -5.15 14.21
N THR A 66 13.61 -5.79 13.13
CA THR A 66 15.00 -6.25 13.04
C THR A 66 15.93 -5.07 12.78
N ASP A 67 17.21 -5.26 13.07
CA ASP A 67 18.22 -4.27 12.70
C ASP A 67 18.39 -4.24 11.19
N PRO A 68 18.61 -3.05 10.61
CA PRO A 68 18.71 -2.95 9.16
C PRO A 68 20.02 -3.56 8.65
N GLU A 69 19.92 -4.17 7.47
CA GLU A 69 21.06 -4.70 6.73
C GLU A 69 20.91 -4.22 5.30
N ASP A 70 21.82 -3.38 4.85
CA ASP A 70 21.73 -2.72 3.53
C ASP A 70 20.39 -2.00 3.33
N GLY A 71 19.92 -1.36 4.40
CA GLY A 71 18.65 -0.62 4.38
C GLY A 71 17.41 -1.50 4.54
N ARG A 72 17.57 -2.83 4.56
CA ARG A 72 16.43 -3.76 4.67
C ARG A 72 16.23 -4.20 6.11
N PHE A 73 14.97 -4.28 6.49
CA PHE A 73 14.59 -4.74 7.82
C PHE A 73 13.19 -5.37 7.74
N SER A 74 12.86 -6.14 8.77
CA SER A 74 11.55 -6.77 8.87
C SER A 74 10.83 -6.26 10.10
N VAL A 75 9.51 -6.18 10.02
CA VAL A 75 8.69 -5.72 11.14
C VAL A 75 7.57 -6.72 11.40
N ASN A 76 7.22 -6.85 12.69
CA ASN A 76 5.98 -7.50 13.12
C ASN A 76 5.04 -6.39 13.55
N ILE A 77 3.88 -6.35 12.93
CA ILE A 77 2.89 -5.29 13.12
C ILE A 77 1.83 -5.80 14.09
N SER A 78 1.58 -5.03 15.14
CA SER A 78 0.58 -5.40 16.13
C SER A 78 -0.83 -5.16 15.58
N ALA A 79 -1.82 -5.75 16.23
CA ALA A 79 -3.21 -5.54 15.85
C ALA A 79 -3.53 -4.04 15.91
N GLY A 80 -4.04 -3.50 14.81
CA GLY A 80 -4.36 -2.09 14.72
C GLY A 80 -3.18 -1.18 14.44
N GLY A 81 -1.96 -1.73 14.34
CA GLY A 81 -0.75 -0.93 14.12
C GLY A 81 -0.56 -0.42 12.71
N GLY A 82 -1.18 -1.07 11.75
CA GLY A 82 -1.12 -0.63 10.37
C GLY A 82 -1.14 -1.80 9.40
N GLY A 83 -2.19 -1.95 8.71
CA GLY A 83 -2.33 -2.89 7.62
C GLY A 83 -2.94 -2.15 6.46
N PHE A 84 -3.64 -2.86 5.62
CA PHE A 84 -4.41 -2.21 4.57
C PHE A 84 -5.61 -1.50 5.20
N LEU A 85 -5.96 -0.36 4.64
CA LEU A 85 -7.10 0.42 5.12
C LEU A 85 -8.40 -0.31 4.85
N ARG A 86 -9.43 0.02 5.64
CA ARG A 86 -10.72 -0.66 5.56
C ARG A 86 -11.31 -0.74 4.15
N PRO A 87 -11.28 0.32 3.34
CA PRO A 87 -11.82 0.19 1.98
C PRO A 87 -11.18 -0.94 1.18
N LEU A 88 -9.86 -1.14 1.31
CA LEU A 88 -9.18 -2.23 0.63
C LEU A 88 -9.62 -3.58 1.17
N VAL A 89 -9.65 -3.69 2.50
CA VAL A 89 -10.00 -4.95 3.16
C VAL A 89 -11.44 -5.34 2.82
N ASP A 90 -12.37 -4.40 2.93
CA ASP A 90 -13.79 -4.67 2.71
C ASP A 90 -14.07 -5.08 1.27
N LEU A 91 -13.33 -4.54 0.31
CA LEU A 91 -13.54 -4.85 -1.10
C LEU A 91 -12.64 -5.98 -1.60
N GLY A 92 -11.79 -6.51 -0.73
CA GLY A 92 -10.89 -7.60 -1.10
C GLY A 92 -9.82 -7.19 -2.10
N VAL A 93 -9.42 -5.93 -2.08
CA VAL A 93 -8.42 -5.38 -3.00
C VAL A 93 -7.07 -5.40 -2.34
N VAL A 94 -6.08 -6.01 -2.98
CA VAL A 94 -4.72 -6.10 -2.44
C VAL A 94 -3.77 -5.30 -3.32
N PRO A 95 -3.10 -4.28 -2.78
CA PRO A 95 -2.13 -3.52 -3.54
C PRO A 95 -0.95 -4.37 -3.96
N ARG A 96 -0.38 -4.06 -5.10
CA ARG A 96 0.83 -4.73 -5.57
C ARG A 96 2.03 -4.33 -4.76
N THR A 97 2.92 -5.28 -4.51
CA THR A 97 4.22 -5.00 -3.91
C THR A 97 5.30 -5.08 -4.99
N PRO A 98 6.39 -4.34 -4.83
CA PRO A 98 6.64 -3.37 -3.75
C PRO A 98 5.84 -2.09 -3.93
N PHE A 99 5.62 -1.38 -2.84
CA PHE A 99 5.07 -0.03 -2.90
C PHE A 99 5.80 0.87 -1.91
N GLU A 100 5.69 2.18 -2.09
CA GLU A 100 6.47 3.14 -1.32
C GLU A 100 5.61 4.08 -0.52
N VAL A 101 6.13 4.48 0.64
CA VAL A 101 5.49 5.44 1.53
C VAL A 101 6.47 6.60 1.75
N ARG A 102 5.99 7.82 1.57
CA ARG A 102 6.76 9.05 1.79
C ARG A 102 5.90 10.08 2.47
N ASP A 103 6.39 10.65 3.55
CA ASP A 103 5.72 11.75 4.24
C ASP A 103 4.25 11.45 4.54
N GLY A 104 3.97 10.21 4.91
CA GLY A 104 2.61 9.79 5.27
C GLY A 104 1.73 9.38 4.11
N TRP A 105 2.22 9.47 2.87
CA TRP A 105 1.47 9.08 1.69
C TRP A 105 2.00 7.79 1.10
N VAL A 106 1.11 6.87 0.77
CA VAL A 106 1.46 5.61 0.12
C VAL A 106 0.99 5.65 -1.32
N GLU A 107 1.84 5.17 -2.23
CA GLU A 107 1.44 5.01 -3.62
C GLU A 107 1.11 3.54 -3.85
N TRP A 108 -0.16 3.25 -4.10
CA TRP A 108 -0.62 1.89 -4.35
C TRP A 108 -1.01 1.72 -5.81
N THR A 109 -0.70 0.53 -6.34
CA THR A 109 -1.23 0.04 -7.61
C THR A 109 -2.19 -1.09 -7.29
N VAL A 110 -3.44 -0.91 -7.66
CA VAL A 110 -4.50 -1.88 -7.38
C VAL A 110 -5.19 -2.27 -8.66
N GLU A 111 -5.75 -3.46 -8.68
CA GLU A 111 -6.41 -4.03 -9.85
C GLU A 111 -7.71 -4.69 -9.46
N GLY A 112 -8.69 -4.60 -10.37
CA GLY A 112 -9.98 -5.26 -10.18
C GLY A 112 -10.91 -4.89 -11.33
N ASN A 113 -12.15 -5.35 -11.27
CA ASN A 113 -13.10 -4.94 -12.27
C ASN A 113 -13.49 -3.47 -12.07
N ARG A 114 -14.08 -2.88 -13.09
CA ARG A 114 -14.43 -1.45 -13.07
C ARG A 114 -15.31 -1.09 -11.88
N GLU A 115 -16.27 -1.95 -11.58
CA GLU A 115 -17.21 -1.71 -10.49
C GLU A 115 -16.51 -1.68 -9.13
N THR A 116 -15.60 -2.63 -8.89
CA THR A 116 -14.81 -2.67 -7.66
C THR A 116 -13.92 -1.45 -7.53
N MET A 117 -13.27 -1.04 -8.62
CA MET A 117 -12.40 0.13 -8.59
C MET A 117 -13.18 1.40 -8.31
N ARG A 118 -14.38 1.53 -8.89
CA ARG A 118 -15.25 2.67 -8.61
C ARG A 118 -15.70 2.66 -7.14
N ALA A 119 -16.05 1.49 -6.63
CA ALA A 119 -16.45 1.35 -5.22
C ALA A 119 -15.32 1.74 -4.28
N LEU A 120 -14.08 1.38 -4.63
CA LEU A 120 -12.91 1.74 -3.83
C LEU A 120 -12.75 3.25 -3.72
N ILE A 121 -12.82 3.96 -4.85
CA ILE A 121 -12.71 5.41 -4.86
C ILE A 121 -13.85 6.04 -4.04
N ASN A 122 -15.06 5.53 -4.20
CA ASN A 122 -16.21 6.03 -3.45
C ASN A 122 -16.04 5.82 -1.95
N ARG A 123 -15.45 4.69 -1.54
CA ARG A 123 -15.19 4.43 -0.13
C ARG A 123 -14.14 5.39 0.43
N PHE A 124 -13.10 5.70 -0.32
CA PHE A 124 -12.12 6.69 0.13
C PHE A 124 -12.78 8.04 0.34
N ARG A 125 -13.70 8.45 -0.55
CA ARG A 125 -14.43 9.70 -0.39
C ARG A 125 -15.35 9.67 0.82
N SER A 126 -16.13 8.61 0.95
CA SER A 126 -17.11 8.48 2.02
C SER A 126 -16.45 8.39 3.40
N ASP A 127 -15.29 7.77 3.49
CA ASP A 127 -14.54 7.66 4.74
C ASP A 127 -13.63 8.86 4.97
N GLU A 128 -13.67 9.84 4.06
CA GLU A 128 -12.88 11.08 4.16
C GLU A 128 -11.38 10.80 4.24
N ILE A 129 -10.93 9.81 3.49
CA ILE A 129 -9.51 9.46 3.40
C ILE A 129 -8.91 10.26 2.25
N PRO A 130 -7.93 11.14 2.50
CA PRO A 130 -7.31 11.91 1.43
C PRO A 130 -6.62 10.99 0.43
N HIS A 131 -6.87 11.22 -0.84
CA HIS A 131 -6.32 10.38 -1.90
C HIS A 131 -6.24 11.18 -3.19
N ARG A 132 -5.37 10.71 -4.10
CA ARG A 132 -5.23 11.27 -5.45
C ARG A 132 -5.10 10.13 -6.44
N LEU A 133 -5.97 10.13 -7.45
CA LEU A 133 -5.87 9.16 -8.53
C LEU A 133 -4.78 9.63 -9.49
N LEU A 134 -3.74 8.84 -9.66
CA LEU A 134 -2.60 9.18 -10.49
C LEU A 134 -2.78 8.72 -11.92
N SER A 135 -3.33 7.52 -12.10
CA SER A 135 -3.58 6.99 -13.44
C SER A 135 -4.60 5.87 -13.39
N THR A 136 -5.25 5.65 -14.51
CA THR A 136 -6.20 4.56 -14.71
C THR A 136 -5.83 3.86 -16.01
N ARG A 137 -5.86 2.52 -15.98
CA ARG A 137 -5.52 1.75 -17.16
C ARG A 137 -6.41 0.52 -17.25
N SER A 138 -6.89 0.22 -18.46
CA SER A 138 -7.62 -1.00 -18.71
C SER A 138 -6.62 -2.12 -18.98
N THR A 139 -6.78 -3.28 -18.34
CA THR A 139 -5.85 -4.38 -18.45
C THR A 139 -6.44 -5.61 -19.11
N GLY A 140 -7.75 -5.64 -19.37
CA GLY A 140 -8.38 -6.82 -19.91
C GLY A 140 -8.25 -7.01 -21.40
N ALA A 141 -8.12 -5.92 -22.14
CA ALA A 141 -8.21 -5.94 -23.59
C ALA A 141 -7.11 -6.77 -24.26
N ARG A 142 -5.92 -6.78 -23.70
CA ARG A 142 -4.79 -7.49 -24.33
C ARG A 142 -4.95 -9.01 -24.28
N LEU A 143 -5.84 -9.50 -23.53
CA LEU A 143 -6.05 -10.94 -23.45
C LEU A 143 -6.68 -11.52 -24.71
N LEU A 144 -7.19 -10.67 -25.52
CA LEU A 144 -7.81 -11.07 -26.75
C LEU A 144 -6.85 -11.18 -27.87
N THR A 145 -6.08 -11.12 -27.86
CA THR A 145 -5.50 -11.21 -28.83
C THR A 145 -5.08 -11.48 -29.64
N PRO A 146 -4.68 -11.57 -29.83
CA PRO A 146 -4.30 -11.44 -30.69
C PRO A 146 -4.65 -11.52 -31.88
N ARG A 147 -5.12 -11.44 -32.20
CA ARG A 147 -5.58 -11.32 -33.01
C ARG A 147 -6.27 -10.53 -33.19
N GLN A 148 -6.37 -10.36 -32.96
CA GLN A 148 -6.95 -9.67 -32.79
C GLN A 148 -6.57 -8.69 -32.42
N ARG A 149 -5.80 -8.45 -32.18
CA ARG A 149 -5.35 -7.71 -31.84
C ARG A 149 -4.76 -7.28 -32.37
N GLU A 150 -4.66 -7.47 -32.67
CA GLU A 150 -4.48 -7.05 -32.99
C GLU A 150 -4.88 -6.37 -33.46
N VAL A 151 -5.23 -6.29 -33.86
CA VAL A 151 -5.80 -5.66 -34.04
C VAL A 151 -5.99 -4.75 -33.58
N PHE A 152 -5.96 -4.26 -33.15
CA PHE A 152 -6.11 -3.52 -32.58
C PHE A 152 -5.43 -3.01 -32.31
N GLU A 153 -5.11 -3.20 -32.09
CA GLU A 153 -4.69 -2.93 -31.74
C GLU A 153 -4.34 -2.56 -31.84
#